data_92625dc9590deeb93a8577007137500c
#
_entry.id   92625dc9590deeb93a8577007137500c
#
_cell.length_a   1.000
_cell.length_b   1.000
_cell.length_c   1.000
_cell.angle_alpha   90.00
_cell.angle_beta   90.00
_cell.angle_gamma   90.00
#
_symmetry.space_group_name_H-M   'P 1'
#
loop_
_entity.id
_entity.type
_entity.pdbx_description
1 polymer ?
#
loop_
_entity_poly.entity_id
_entity_poly.type
_entity_poly.pdbx_seq_one_letter_code
_entity_poly.pdbx_strand_id
1 'polypeptide(L)'
;MTAVFVTVTALLLKLARNHPELEIHGATYHAAMGIFAVAFVVGGMFLVRRAVAPLWSLRASLSSVREGRSQRIEGDYPAEVQPLVNDLNALLEDRERAVARALTTAGDLAHGLKTPLAVLAQEAEQANAAGHHDLATTLGQMVERMQRQIDYHLARARATASARAAPGLRCSVLPSVEGLVRTMRRLHAERALAIDADVSPAHEIQGRREDLDEMLGNLLDNACKWARSRVAISSAIDHAQLLISVDDDGPGLDPSMRAQVLQRGVRADQQVRGSGLGLAIVSDLAELYGGSVTLETSPLGGTRARLQLSTL
;
A
#
# COMPACT_ATOMS: atom_id res chain seq x y z
N MET A 1 14.56 18.99 44.73
CA MET A 1 13.26 19.58 45.08
C MET A 1 12.76 19.17 46.47
N THR A 2 12.89 17.93 46.90
CA THR A 2 12.52 17.46 48.25
C THR A 2 13.28 18.14 49.38
N ALA A 3 14.59 18.43 49.22
CA ALA A 3 15.40 19.10 50.21
C ALA A 3 14.97 20.55 50.53
N VAL A 4 14.58 21.32 49.49
CA VAL A 4 14.08 22.70 49.63
C VAL A 4 12.74 22.72 50.38
N PHE A 5 11.84 21.77 50.08
CA PHE A 5 10.55 21.65 50.77
C PHE A 5 10.75 21.32 52.27
N VAL A 6 11.61 20.34 52.58
CA VAL A 6 11.93 19.97 53.97
C VAL A 6 12.57 21.17 54.72
N THR A 7 13.46 21.92 54.09
CA THR A 7 14.12 23.06 54.71
C THR A 7 13.18 24.22 54.97
N VAL A 8 12.31 24.54 54.01
CA VAL A 8 11.29 25.60 54.16
C VAL A 8 10.25 25.21 55.22
N THR A 9 9.80 23.95 55.25
CA THR A 9 8.87 23.45 56.27
C THR A 9 9.47 23.47 57.66
N ALA A 10 10.75 23.09 57.82
CA ALA A 10 11.49 23.13 59.09
C ALA A 10 11.72 24.59 59.57
N LEU A 11 12.01 25.53 58.66
CA LEU A 11 12.17 26.94 58.97
C LEU A 11 10.87 27.59 59.46
N LEU A 12 9.75 27.27 58.79
CA LEU A 12 8.40 27.76 59.13
C LEU A 12 7.94 27.19 60.49
N LEU A 13 8.18 25.89 60.75
CA LEU A 13 7.91 25.28 62.05
C LEU A 13 8.73 25.90 63.19
N LYS A 14 9.99 26.29 62.93
CA LYS A 14 10.87 26.93 63.88
C LYS A 14 10.44 28.38 64.20
N LEU A 15 9.95 29.10 63.19
CA LEU A 15 9.36 30.45 63.33
C LEU A 15 8.05 30.42 64.13
N ALA A 16 7.17 29.48 63.89
CA ALA A 16 5.90 29.30 64.60
C ALA A 16 6.10 28.97 66.08
N ARG A 17 7.14 28.21 66.43
CA ARG A 17 7.44 27.82 67.81
C ARG A 17 8.03 28.96 68.69
N ASN A 18 8.56 30.02 68.10
CA ASN A 18 9.19 31.11 68.81
C ASN A 18 8.30 32.32 69.10
N HIS A 19 7.00 32.27 68.63
CA HIS A 19 6.04 33.36 68.85
C HIS A 19 4.71 32.83 69.46
N PRO A 20 4.61 32.73 70.81
CA PRO A 20 3.43 32.19 71.48
C PRO A 20 2.15 33.05 71.33
N GLU A 21 2.25 34.27 70.83
CA GLU A 21 1.10 35.16 70.56
C GLU A 21 0.28 34.74 69.30
N LEU A 22 0.70 33.67 68.62
CA LEU A 22 0.08 33.20 67.37
C LEU A 22 -0.96 32.08 67.52
N GLU A 23 -1.44 31.78 68.75
CA GLU A 23 -2.44 30.73 68.98
C GLU A 23 -3.80 30.99 68.23
N ILE A 24 -4.13 32.24 67.97
CA ILE A 24 -5.37 32.59 67.20
C ILE A 24 -5.23 32.31 65.71
N HIS A 25 -4.03 32.06 65.19
CA HIS A 25 -3.74 31.87 63.76
C HIS A 25 -3.39 30.44 63.38
N GLY A 26 -3.51 29.48 64.30
CA GLY A 26 -3.15 28.07 64.04
C GLY A 26 -3.96 27.47 62.85
N ALA A 27 -5.26 27.72 62.84
CA ALA A 27 -6.13 27.22 61.76
C ALA A 27 -5.83 27.88 60.42
N THR A 28 -5.58 29.20 60.40
CA THR A 28 -5.24 29.93 59.16
C THR A 28 -3.85 29.54 58.63
N TYR A 29 -2.88 29.26 59.54
CA TYR A 29 -1.56 28.79 59.15
C TYR A 29 -1.59 27.40 58.54
N HIS A 30 -2.33 26.45 59.13
CA HIS A 30 -2.51 25.12 58.55
C HIS A 30 -3.27 25.17 57.22
N ALA A 31 -4.28 26.05 57.10
CA ALA A 31 -4.99 26.25 55.82
C ALA A 31 -4.07 26.83 54.72
N ALA A 32 -3.28 27.86 55.08
CA ALA A 32 -2.30 28.46 54.15
C ALA A 32 -1.23 27.44 53.71
N MET A 33 -0.72 26.61 54.63
CA MET A 33 0.26 25.56 54.33
C MET A 33 -0.36 24.45 53.43
N GLY A 34 -1.63 24.11 53.67
CA GLY A 34 -2.39 23.19 52.82
C GLY A 34 -2.58 23.73 51.39
N ILE A 35 -2.94 25.00 51.25
CA ILE A 35 -3.08 25.68 49.97
C ILE A 35 -1.73 25.69 49.22
N PHE A 36 -0.63 25.98 49.93
CA PHE A 36 0.71 26.02 49.32
C PHE A 36 1.18 24.62 48.90
N ALA A 37 0.88 23.59 49.67
CA ALA A 37 1.20 22.22 49.32
C ALA A 37 0.38 21.76 48.07
N VAL A 38 -0.92 22.09 48.01
CA VAL A 38 -1.75 21.78 46.85
C VAL A 38 -1.26 22.55 45.63
N ALA A 39 -0.97 23.84 45.74
CA ALA A 39 -0.43 24.65 44.63
C ALA A 39 0.90 24.10 44.11
N PHE A 40 1.78 23.66 45.03
CA PHE A 40 3.07 23.05 44.68
C PHE A 40 2.88 21.71 43.91
N VAL A 41 1.97 20.86 44.37
CA VAL A 41 1.65 19.58 43.69
C VAL A 41 1.02 19.82 42.34
N VAL A 42 0.04 20.75 42.25
CA VAL A 42 -0.61 21.11 40.98
C VAL A 42 0.38 21.73 40.01
N GLY A 43 1.22 22.66 40.49
CA GLY A 43 2.31 23.27 39.71
C GLY A 43 3.33 22.25 39.22
N GLY A 44 3.75 21.34 40.08
CA GLY A 44 4.63 20.24 39.72
C GLY A 44 4.02 19.29 38.68
N MET A 45 2.77 18.96 38.87
CA MET A 45 2.02 18.11 37.91
C MET A 45 1.83 18.80 36.55
N PHE A 46 1.58 20.11 36.54
CA PHE A 46 1.50 20.92 35.33
C PHE A 46 2.84 20.97 34.61
N LEU A 47 3.94 21.15 35.34
CA LEU A 47 5.29 21.15 34.78
C LEU A 47 5.66 19.79 34.16
N VAL A 48 5.35 18.68 34.84
CA VAL A 48 5.59 17.33 34.32
C VAL A 48 4.76 17.08 33.07
N ARG A 49 3.46 17.43 33.10
CA ARG A 49 2.59 17.30 31.91
C ARG A 49 3.14 18.09 30.72
N ARG A 50 3.58 19.33 30.95
CA ARG A 50 4.18 20.17 29.91
C ARG A 50 5.48 19.60 29.36
N ALA A 51 6.30 18.99 30.22
CA ALA A 51 7.56 18.34 29.81
C ALA A 51 7.35 17.04 29.03
N VAL A 52 6.26 16.30 29.31
CA VAL A 52 5.96 15.01 28.64
C VAL A 52 5.09 15.18 27.38
N ALA A 53 4.34 16.29 27.28
CA ALA A 53 3.45 16.54 26.15
C ALA A 53 4.13 16.37 24.75
N PRO A 54 5.37 16.85 24.52
CA PRO A 54 6.06 16.68 23.25
C PRO A 54 6.34 15.22 22.88
N LEU A 55 6.48 14.33 23.85
CA LEU A 55 6.67 12.89 23.59
C LEU A 55 5.40 12.22 23.08
N TRP A 56 4.23 12.69 23.54
CA TRP A 56 2.94 12.21 23.04
C TRP A 56 2.69 12.69 21.61
N SER A 57 3.04 13.95 21.29
CA SER A 57 2.93 14.47 19.92
C SER A 57 3.89 13.74 18.98
N LEU A 58 5.13 13.48 19.40
CA LEU A 58 6.09 12.69 18.62
C LEU A 58 5.58 11.27 18.36
N ARG A 59 5.00 10.62 19.38
CA ARG A 59 4.40 9.29 19.22
C ARG A 59 3.25 9.30 18.22
N ALA A 60 2.38 10.32 18.25
CA ALA A 60 1.28 10.47 17.32
C ALA A 60 1.78 10.69 15.89
N SER A 61 2.81 11.54 15.71
CA SER A 61 3.44 11.78 14.41
C SER A 61 4.13 10.51 13.86
N LEU A 62 4.84 9.76 14.71
CA LEU A 62 5.41 8.46 14.35
C LEU A 62 4.33 7.43 13.95
N SER A 63 3.18 7.42 14.65
CA SER A 63 2.05 6.57 14.25
C SER A 63 1.52 6.98 12.88
N SER A 64 1.38 8.28 12.62
CA SER A 64 0.96 8.81 11.32
C SER A 64 1.94 8.43 10.20
N VAL A 65 3.26 8.49 10.46
CA VAL A 65 4.27 8.03 9.49
C VAL A 65 4.19 6.52 9.29
N ARG A 66 4.02 5.73 10.35
CA ARG A 66 3.89 4.27 10.25
C ARG A 66 2.63 3.83 9.50
N GLU A 67 1.53 4.55 9.71
CA GLU A 67 0.27 4.33 9.00
C GLU A 67 0.25 5.03 7.64
N GLY A 68 1.32 5.77 7.32
CA GLY A 68 1.56 6.43 6.07
C GLY A 68 0.73 7.63 5.75
N ARG A 69 0.10 8.18 6.74
CA ARG A 69 -0.62 9.46 6.61
C ARG A 69 0.34 10.65 6.47
N SER A 70 1.61 10.49 6.84
CA SER A 70 2.66 11.49 6.67
C SER A 70 3.97 10.81 6.27
N GLN A 71 4.78 11.50 5.45
CA GLN A 71 6.12 11.03 5.05
C GLN A 71 7.20 11.51 6.01
N ARG A 72 6.92 12.52 6.82
CA ARG A 72 7.84 13.14 7.77
C ARG A 72 7.18 13.39 9.10
N ILE A 73 8.02 13.50 10.12
CA ILE A 73 7.59 13.96 11.45
C ILE A 73 7.56 15.47 11.38
N GLU A 74 6.36 16.05 11.41
CA GLU A 74 6.12 17.48 11.39
C GLU A 74 5.63 17.97 12.76
N GLY A 75 5.97 19.20 13.13
CA GLY A 75 5.54 19.84 14.36
C GLY A 75 6.64 20.68 15.01
N ASP A 76 6.23 21.52 15.94
CA ASP A 76 7.14 22.30 16.79
C ASP A 76 7.53 21.47 18.02
N TYR A 77 8.80 21.14 18.13
CA TYR A 77 9.35 20.35 19.24
C TYR A 77 10.33 21.18 20.05
N PRO A 78 10.43 20.95 21.38
CA PRO A 78 11.44 21.58 22.22
C PRO A 78 12.85 21.30 21.69
N ALA A 79 13.78 22.22 22.00
CA ALA A 79 15.16 22.13 21.52
C ALA A 79 15.87 20.81 21.88
N GLU A 80 15.45 20.19 22.99
CA GLU A 80 15.98 18.90 23.46
C GLU A 80 15.50 17.71 22.62
N VAL A 81 14.32 17.82 21.98
CA VAL A 81 13.69 16.75 21.16
C VAL A 81 13.96 16.96 19.67
N GLN A 82 14.17 18.21 19.26
CA GLN A 82 14.36 18.58 17.84
C GLN A 82 15.50 17.79 17.14
N PRO A 83 16.68 17.55 17.76
CA PRO A 83 17.72 16.74 17.14
C PRO A 83 17.24 15.31 16.83
N LEU A 84 16.50 14.68 17.74
CA LEU A 84 15.94 13.35 17.55
C LEU A 84 14.93 13.33 16.37
N VAL A 85 14.09 14.35 16.24
CA VAL A 85 13.16 14.48 15.12
C VAL A 85 13.91 14.62 13.79
N ASN A 86 14.98 15.41 13.78
CA ASN A 86 15.84 15.58 12.59
C ASN A 86 16.51 14.26 12.20
N ASP A 87 17.06 13.52 13.16
CA ASP A 87 17.69 12.21 12.91
C ASP A 87 16.68 11.19 12.37
N LEU A 88 15.47 11.16 12.94
CA LEU A 88 14.39 10.29 12.46
C LEU A 88 13.97 10.68 11.04
N ASN A 89 13.81 11.96 10.73
CA ASN A 89 13.48 12.41 9.37
C ASN A 89 14.61 12.09 8.38
N ALA A 90 15.88 12.21 8.78
CA ALA A 90 17.01 11.80 7.95
C ALA A 90 16.98 10.29 7.66
N LEU A 91 16.70 9.46 8.65
CA LEU A 91 16.54 8.01 8.47
C LEU A 91 15.38 7.65 7.53
N LEU A 92 14.25 8.36 7.63
CA LEU A 92 13.11 8.18 6.72
C LEU A 92 13.50 8.52 5.29
N GLU A 93 14.18 9.65 5.08
CA GLU A 93 14.66 10.09 3.77
C GLU A 93 15.71 9.14 3.18
N ASP A 94 16.66 8.66 3.98
CA ASP A 94 17.65 7.67 3.54
C ASP A 94 16.99 6.35 3.12
N ARG A 95 15.96 5.92 3.85
CA ARG A 95 15.16 4.76 3.50
C ARG A 95 14.42 4.94 2.16
N GLU A 96 13.78 6.09 1.95
CA GLU A 96 13.11 6.41 0.69
C GLU A 96 14.09 6.41 -0.48
N ARG A 97 15.26 7.04 -0.31
CA ARG A 97 16.33 7.04 -1.31
C ARG A 97 16.86 5.63 -1.60
N ALA A 98 17.00 4.79 -0.58
CA ALA A 98 17.44 3.41 -0.76
C ALA A 98 16.43 2.59 -1.57
N VAL A 99 15.14 2.74 -1.29
CA VAL A 99 14.06 2.11 -2.04
C VAL A 99 14.04 2.60 -3.50
N ALA A 100 14.13 3.92 -3.72
CA ALA A 100 14.17 4.49 -5.06
C ALA A 100 15.37 3.96 -5.87
N ARG A 101 16.57 3.91 -5.26
CA ARG A 101 17.76 3.32 -5.92
C ARG A 101 17.57 1.85 -6.26
N ALA A 102 17.01 1.06 -5.35
CA ALA A 102 16.75 -0.36 -5.61
C ALA A 102 15.78 -0.56 -6.78
N LEU A 103 14.75 0.28 -6.90
CA LEU A 103 13.80 0.25 -8.01
C LEU A 103 14.45 0.65 -9.34
N THR A 104 15.28 1.69 -9.35
CA THR A 104 16.04 2.09 -10.54
C THR A 104 16.94 0.96 -10.98
N THR A 105 17.73 0.39 -10.07
CA THR A 105 18.62 -0.75 -10.37
C THR A 105 17.85 -1.95 -10.91
N ALA A 106 16.68 -2.28 -10.32
CA ALA A 106 15.84 -3.36 -10.83
C ALA A 106 15.29 -3.06 -12.25
N GLY A 107 14.93 -1.80 -12.52
CA GLY A 107 14.53 -1.35 -13.85
C GLY A 107 15.64 -1.48 -14.88
N ASP A 108 16.84 -1.04 -14.54
CA ASP A 108 18.03 -1.12 -15.41
C ASP A 108 18.41 -2.58 -15.72
N LEU A 109 18.37 -3.44 -14.70
CA LEU A 109 18.59 -4.88 -14.86
C LEU A 109 17.55 -5.53 -15.78
N ALA A 110 16.28 -5.18 -15.60
CA ALA A 110 15.20 -5.69 -16.45
C ALA A 110 15.40 -5.24 -17.91
N HIS A 111 15.76 -3.98 -18.13
CA HIS A 111 16.05 -3.46 -19.47
C HIS A 111 17.27 -4.17 -20.08
N GLY A 112 18.35 -4.35 -19.31
CA GLY A 112 19.54 -5.08 -19.72
C GLY A 112 19.28 -6.54 -20.09
N LEU A 113 18.32 -7.19 -19.41
CA LEU A 113 17.93 -8.58 -19.71
C LEU A 113 16.98 -8.66 -20.91
N LYS A 114 16.14 -7.68 -21.17
CA LYS A 114 15.25 -7.67 -22.35
C LYS A 114 16.01 -7.63 -23.67
N THR A 115 17.15 -6.96 -23.73
CA THR A 115 17.96 -6.86 -24.95
C THR A 115 18.48 -8.23 -25.42
N PRO A 116 19.18 -9.04 -24.60
CA PRO A 116 19.62 -10.37 -25.02
C PRO A 116 18.45 -11.31 -25.29
N LEU A 117 17.31 -11.17 -24.58
CA LEU A 117 16.11 -11.95 -24.85
C LEU A 117 15.49 -11.63 -26.21
N ALA A 118 15.54 -10.36 -26.65
CA ALA A 118 15.10 -9.98 -27.99
C ALA A 118 15.98 -10.61 -29.08
N VAL A 119 17.31 -10.70 -28.86
CA VAL A 119 18.20 -11.41 -29.77
C VAL A 119 17.86 -12.91 -29.83
N LEU A 120 17.63 -13.55 -28.69
CA LEU A 120 17.24 -14.96 -28.65
C LEU A 120 15.87 -15.21 -29.32
N ALA A 121 14.93 -14.28 -29.22
CA ALA A 121 13.66 -14.35 -29.94
C ALA A 121 13.88 -14.30 -31.46
N GLN A 122 14.77 -13.42 -31.91
CA GLN A 122 15.13 -13.31 -33.32
C GLN A 122 15.83 -14.58 -33.83
N GLU A 123 16.74 -15.18 -33.06
CA GLU A 123 17.36 -16.47 -33.39
C GLU A 123 16.31 -17.61 -33.47
N ALA A 124 15.30 -17.62 -32.59
CA ALA A 124 14.21 -18.57 -32.68
C ALA A 124 13.38 -18.40 -33.98
N GLU A 125 13.13 -17.15 -34.40
CA GLU A 125 12.46 -16.89 -35.68
C GLU A 125 13.30 -17.34 -36.89
N GLN A 126 14.60 -17.12 -36.86
CA GLN A 126 15.53 -17.59 -37.90
C GLN A 126 15.58 -19.11 -37.96
N ALA A 127 15.64 -19.80 -36.81
CA ALA A 127 15.58 -21.27 -36.75
C ALA A 127 14.28 -21.80 -37.35
N ASN A 128 13.16 -21.13 -37.11
CA ASN A 128 11.87 -21.48 -37.69
C ASN A 128 11.89 -21.34 -39.23
N ALA A 129 12.45 -20.25 -39.71
CA ALA A 129 12.60 -20.00 -41.15
C ALA A 129 13.55 -21.02 -41.85
N ALA A 130 14.54 -21.54 -41.10
CA ALA A 130 15.45 -22.60 -41.54
C ALA A 130 14.85 -24.01 -41.47
N GLY A 131 13.59 -24.16 -41.04
CA GLY A 131 12.91 -25.46 -40.95
C GLY A 131 13.12 -26.21 -39.63
N HIS A 132 13.81 -25.62 -38.64
CA HIS A 132 14.03 -26.19 -37.32
C HIS A 132 12.88 -25.87 -36.35
N HIS A 133 11.65 -26.28 -36.68
CA HIS A 133 10.41 -25.86 -36.00
C HIS A 133 10.38 -26.22 -34.50
N ASP A 134 10.85 -27.42 -34.13
CA ASP A 134 10.88 -27.88 -32.73
C ASP A 134 11.82 -27.02 -31.87
N LEU A 135 13.00 -26.71 -32.40
CA LEU A 135 13.98 -25.86 -31.73
C LEU A 135 13.46 -24.43 -31.60
N ALA A 136 12.90 -23.88 -32.68
CA ALA A 136 12.30 -22.54 -32.72
C ALA A 136 11.18 -22.40 -31.69
N THR A 137 10.28 -23.39 -31.61
CA THR A 137 9.17 -23.42 -30.66
C THR A 137 9.68 -23.47 -29.23
N THR A 138 10.67 -24.33 -28.95
CA THR A 138 11.26 -24.46 -27.61
C THR A 138 11.95 -23.17 -27.16
N LEU A 139 12.79 -22.58 -28.04
CA LEU A 139 13.48 -21.31 -27.76
C LEU A 139 12.49 -20.16 -27.56
N GLY A 140 11.49 -20.02 -28.43
CA GLY A 140 10.47 -18.99 -28.31
C GLY A 140 9.70 -19.07 -26.99
N GLN A 141 9.28 -20.28 -26.60
CA GLN A 141 8.62 -20.51 -25.31
C GLN A 141 9.52 -20.16 -24.12
N MET A 142 10.80 -20.48 -24.21
CA MET A 142 11.78 -20.20 -23.14
C MET A 142 12.02 -18.69 -23.00
N VAL A 143 12.18 -17.98 -24.12
CA VAL A 143 12.33 -16.51 -24.15
C VAL A 143 11.10 -15.83 -23.57
N GLU A 144 9.92 -16.20 -24.05
CA GLU A 144 8.66 -15.67 -23.50
C GLU A 144 8.56 -15.92 -21.98
N ARG A 145 8.91 -17.10 -21.51
CA ARG A 145 8.89 -17.44 -20.09
C ARG A 145 9.85 -16.56 -19.28
N MET A 146 11.06 -16.31 -19.78
CA MET A 146 12.03 -15.44 -19.12
C MET A 146 11.57 -13.98 -19.09
N GLN A 147 11.05 -13.45 -20.21
CA GLN A 147 10.51 -12.09 -20.26
C GLN A 147 9.41 -11.88 -19.22
N ARG A 148 8.47 -12.81 -19.15
CA ARG A 148 7.39 -12.79 -18.16
C ARG A 148 7.90 -12.83 -16.72
N GLN A 149 8.93 -13.62 -16.44
CA GLN A 149 9.50 -13.72 -15.10
C GLN A 149 10.19 -12.41 -14.67
N ILE A 150 10.86 -11.73 -15.62
CA ILE A 150 11.49 -10.43 -15.40
C ILE A 150 10.40 -9.38 -15.10
N ASP A 151 9.38 -9.29 -15.96
CA ASP A 151 8.28 -8.33 -15.79
C ASP A 151 7.56 -8.53 -14.45
N TYR A 152 7.30 -9.78 -14.08
CA TYR A 152 6.73 -10.14 -12.80
C TYR A 152 7.59 -9.68 -11.60
N HIS A 153 8.89 -9.99 -11.58
CA HIS A 153 9.75 -9.61 -10.47
C HIS A 153 9.89 -8.09 -10.35
N LEU A 154 9.89 -7.40 -11.50
CA LEU A 154 9.94 -5.94 -11.53
C LEU A 154 8.64 -5.32 -10.99
N ALA A 155 7.48 -5.82 -11.43
CA ALA A 155 6.18 -5.38 -10.92
C ALA A 155 6.08 -5.60 -9.41
N ARG A 156 6.44 -6.79 -8.91
CA ARG A 156 6.45 -7.09 -7.49
C ARG A 156 7.40 -6.22 -6.68
N ALA A 157 8.61 -5.95 -7.20
CA ALA A 157 9.58 -5.06 -6.54
C ALA A 157 9.02 -3.63 -6.44
N ARG A 158 8.43 -3.13 -7.52
CA ARG A 158 7.77 -1.81 -7.56
C ARG A 158 6.62 -1.74 -6.59
N ALA A 159 5.73 -2.71 -6.59
CA ALA A 159 4.57 -2.76 -5.73
C ALA A 159 4.95 -2.82 -4.24
N THR A 160 5.93 -3.66 -3.87
CA THR A 160 6.43 -3.74 -2.49
C THR A 160 7.06 -2.42 -2.02
N ALA A 161 7.74 -1.72 -2.92
CA ALA A 161 8.31 -0.42 -2.64
C ALA A 161 7.23 0.66 -2.50
N SER A 162 6.20 0.63 -3.36
CA SER A 162 5.11 1.61 -3.41
C SER A 162 4.20 1.51 -2.19
N ALA A 163 3.79 0.31 -1.79
CA ALA A 163 2.96 0.10 -0.59
C ALA A 163 3.65 0.59 0.69
N ARG A 164 4.98 0.66 0.70
CA ARG A 164 5.78 1.14 1.84
C ARG A 164 6.14 2.62 1.77
N ALA A 165 6.18 3.21 0.57
CA ALA A 165 6.68 4.57 0.36
C ALA A 165 5.61 5.65 0.38
N ALA A 166 4.34 5.32 0.11
CA ALA A 166 3.26 6.30 0.05
C ALA A 166 1.92 5.71 0.54
N PRO A 167 1.83 5.37 1.82
CA PRO A 167 0.54 5.04 2.40
C PRO A 167 -0.28 6.35 2.44
N GLY A 168 -1.49 6.33 1.88
CA GLY A 168 -2.37 7.49 1.80
C GLY A 168 -2.55 8.11 0.41
N LEU A 169 -1.82 7.64 -0.62
CA LEU A 169 -2.17 7.97 -2.00
C LEU A 169 -3.53 7.36 -2.33
N ARG A 170 -4.44 8.24 -2.73
CA ARG A 170 -5.76 7.84 -3.24
C ARG A 170 -5.74 7.84 -4.75
N CYS A 171 -6.33 6.82 -5.34
CA CYS A 171 -6.50 6.70 -6.77
C CYS A 171 -7.97 6.46 -7.10
N SER A 172 -8.53 7.31 -7.96
CA SER A 172 -9.87 7.12 -8.47
C SER A 172 -9.91 6.00 -9.50
N VAL A 173 -10.90 5.10 -9.37
CA VAL A 173 -11.02 3.90 -10.22
C VAL A 173 -11.53 4.26 -11.61
N LEU A 174 -12.48 5.18 -11.72
CA LEU A 174 -13.14 5.50 -12.99
C LEU A 174 -12.17 5.93 -14.11
N PRO A 175 -11.22 6.88 -13.90
CA PRO A 175 -10.28 7.28 -14.96
C PRO A 175 -9.37 6.14 -15.43
N SER A 176 -8.99 5.23 -14.54
CA SER A 176 -8.20 4.04 -14.86
C SER A 176 -9.01 3.09 -15.75
N VAL A 177 -10.25 2.78 -15.37
CA VAL A 177 -11.14 1.92 -16.14
C VAL A 177 -11.42 2.49 -17.53
N GLU A 178 -11.75 3.78 -17.64
CA GLU A 178 -12.00 4.41 -18.93
C GLU A 178 -10.78 4.38 -19.85
N GLY A 179 -9.58 4.62 -19.30
CA GLY A 179 -8.33 4.53 -20.03
C GLY A 179 -8.07 3.13 -20.58
N LEU A 180 -8.22 2.13 -19.71
CA LEU A 180 -8.03 0.73 -20.05
C LEU A 180 -9.07 0.22 -21.05
N VAL A 181 -10.34 0.56 -20.87
CA VAL A 181 -11.41 0.19 -21.83
C VAL A 181 -11.13 0.73 -23.23
N ARG A 182 -10.68 2.00 -23.33
CA ARG A 182 -10.27 2.55 -24.64
C ARG A 182 -9.10 1.77 -25.25
N THR A 183 -8.15 1.37 -24.43
CA THR A 183 -6.98 0.57 -24.87
C THR A 183 -7.41 -0.82 -25.32
N MET A 184 -8.24 -1.51 -24.54
CA MET A 184 -8.70 -2.86 -24.86
C MET A 184 -9.56 -2.88 -26.12
N ARG A 185 -10.42 -1.88 -26.35
CA ARG A 185 -11.18 -1.75 -27.60
C ARG A 185 -10.28 -1.62 -28.83
N ARG A 186 -9.13 -0.97 -28.71
CA ARG A 186 -8.14 -0.87 -29.80
C ARG A 186 -7.34 -2.16 -29.98
N LEU A 187 -6.90 -2.77 -28.88
CA LEU A 187 -6.07 -3.98 -28.89
C LEU A 187 -6.85 -5.18 -29.45
N HIS A 188 -8.14 -5.27 -29.13
CA HIS A 188 -9.02 -6.36 -29.55
C HIS A 188 -10.03 -5.92 -30.64
N ALA A 189 -9.70 -4.90 -31.46
CA ALA A 189 -10.60 -4.32 -32.45
C ALA A 189 -11.15 -5.36 -33.45
N GLU A 190 -10.32 -6.34 -33.83
CA GLU A 190 -10.72 -7.41 -34.78
C GLU A 190 -11.81 -8.34 -34.20
N ARG A 191 -11.95 -8.40 -32.87
CA ARG A 191 -12.94 -9.26 -32.20
C ARG A 191 -14.30 -8.60 -32.02
N ALA A 192 -14.41 -7.29 -32.28
CA ALA A 192 -15.64 -6.49 -32.17
C ALA A 192 -16.37 -6.69 -30.81
N LEU A 193 -15.59 -6.78 -29.70
CA LEU A 193 -16.13 -7.00 -28.36
C LEU A 193 -16.89 -5.78 -27.86
N ALA A 194 -18.08 -5.98 -27.30
CA ALA A 194 -18.78 -4.97 -26.51
C ALA A 194 -18.16 -4.92 -25.10
N ILE A 195 -17.58 -3.78 -24.70
CA ILE A 195 -17.01 -3.60 -23.36
C ILE A 195 -17.82 -2.53 -22.64
N ASP A 196 -18.59 -2.94 -21.63
CA ASP A 196 -19.44 -2.08 -20.83
C ASP A 196 -18.72 -1.74 -19.51
N ALA A 197 -18.81 -0.48 -19.07
CA ALA A 197 -18.21 -0.02 -17.80
C ALA A 197 -19.28 0.68 -16.95
N ASP A 198 -19.51 0.14 -15.74
CA ASP A 198 -20.40 0.69 -14.72
C ASP A 198 -19.61 0.91 -13.42
N VAL A 199 -18.87 2.00 -13.38
CA VAL A 199 -17.96 2.35 -12.29
C VAL A 199 -18.33 3.71 -11.73
N SER A 200 -18.57 3.78 -10.43
CA SER A 200 -18.90 5.04 -9.74
C SER A 200 -17.68 5.97 -9.69
N PRO A 201 -17.85 7.28 -10.01
CA PRO A 201 -16.79 8.26 -9.87
C PRO A 201 -16.35 8.51 -8.41
N ALA A 202 -17.15 8.10 -7.44
CA ALA A 202 -16.84 8.22 -6.02
C ALA A 202 -15.95 7.08 -5.50
N HIS A 203 -15.69 6.05 -6.31
CA HIS A 203 -14.89 4.91 -5.88
C HIS A 203 -13.40 5.20 -6.01
N GLU A 204 -12.70 5.11 -4.87
CA GLU A 204 -11.27 5.31 -4.74
C GLU A 204 -10.63 4.13 -3.99
N ILE A 205 -9.39 3.87 -4.29
CA ILE A 205 -8.54 2.92 -3.55
C ILE A 205 -7.39 3.65 -2.85
N GLN A 206 -6.88 3.06 -1.79
CA GLN A 206 -5.57 3.42 -1.26
C GLN A 206 -4.49 2.70 -2.06
N GLY A 207 -3.80 3.43 -2.93
CA GLY A 207 -2.76 2.84 -3.76
C GLY A 207 -2.35 3.74 -4.91
N ARG A 208 -1.37 3.26 -5.66
CA ARG A 208 -0.89 3.95 -6.85
C ARG A 208 -1.75 3.60 -8.04
N ARG A 209 -1.91 4.59 -8.91
CA ARG A 209 -2.65 4.41 -10.15
C ARG A 209 -2.02 3.35 -11.06
N GLU A 210 -0.72 3.31 -11.12
CA GLU A 210 0.02 2.35 -11.96
C GLU A 210 -0.26 0.90 -11.55
N ASP A 211 -0.32 0.64 -10.24
CA ASP A 211 -0.61 -0.70 -9.71
C ASP A 211 -2.08 -1.09 -9.96
N LEU A 212 -3.01 -0.12 -9.84
CA LEU A 212 -4.41 -0.33 -10.21
C LEU A 212 -4.56 -0.60 -11.71
N ASP A 213 -3.89 0.20 -12.54
CA ASP A 213 -3.90 0.04 -14.00
C ASP A 213 -3.34 -1.34 -14.40
N GLU A 214 -2.31 -1.83 -13.70
CA GLU A 214 -1.74 -3.17 -13.94
C GLU A 214 -2.70 -4.29 -13.54
N MET A 215 -3.34 -4.19 -12.35
CA MET A 215 -4.34 -5.17 -11.92
C MET A 215 -5.53 -5.22 -12.90
N LEU A 216 -6.15 -4.07 -13.17
CA LEU A 216 -7.32 -4.00 -14.03
C LEU A 216 -6.99 -4.33 -15.49
N GLY A 217 -5.81 -3.93 -15.97
CA GLY A 217 -5.32 -4.25 -17.30
C GLY A 217 -5.22 -5.77 -17.52
N ASN A 218 -4.63 -6.49 -16.55
CA ASN A 218 -4.54 -7.95 -16.60
C ASN A 218 -5.92 -8.63 -16.56
N LEU A 219 -6.84 -8.14 -15.74
CA LEU A 219 -8.20 -8.69 -15.67
C LEU A 219 -8.99 -8.45 -16.95
N LEU A 220 -8.94 -7.22 -17.49
CA LEU A 220 -9.65 -6.85 -18.72
C LEU A 220 -9.06 -7.56 -19.96
N ASP A 221 -7.73 -7.64 -20.07
CA ASP A 221 -7.08 -8.36 -21.17
C ASP A 221 -7.45 -9.86 -21.14
N ASN A 222 -7.47 -10.45 -19.93
CA ASN A 222 -7.91 -11.82 -19.75
C ASN A 222 -9.39 -12.00 -20.17
N ALA A 223 -10.28 -11.15 -19.69
CA ALA A 223 -11.69 -11.18 -20.07
C ALA A 223 -11.86 -11.01 -21.59
N CYS A 224 -11.17 -10.05 -22.20
CA CYS A 224 -11.21 -9.85 -23.67
C CYS A 224 -10.66 -11.04 -24.44
N LYS A 225 -9.69 -11.79 -23.97
CA LYS A 225 -9.18 -12.99 -24.62
C LYS A 225 -10.18 -14.14 -24.63
N TRP A 226 -10.94 -14.29 -23.56
CA TRP A 226 -11.86 -15.42 -23.40
C TRP A 226 -13.30 -15.11 -23.78
N ALA A 227 -13.72 -13.85 -23.76
CA ALA A 227 -15.08 -13.44 -24.14
C ALA A 227 -15.45 -13.92 -25.56
N ARG A 228 -16.69 -14.21 -25.77
CA ARG A 228 -17.26 -14.45 -27.11
C ARG A 228 -17.64 -13.15 -27.81
N SER A 229 -18.31 -12.26 -27.07
CA SER A 229 -18.85 -11.01 -27.60
C SER A 229 -18.90 -9.87 -26.59
N ARG A 230 -18.95 -10.15 -25.28
CA ARG A 230 -19.23 -9.15 -24.27
C ARG A 230 -18.31 -9.27 -23.05
N VAL A 231 -17.82 -8.11 -22.61
CA VAL A 231 -17.10 -7.93 -21.34
C VAL A 231 -17.79 -6.80 -20.57
N ALA A 232 -17.95 -6.95 -19.26
CA ALA A 232 -18.47 -5.91 -18.40
C ALA A 232 -17.52 -5.69 -17.22
N ILE A 233 -17.26 -4.41 -16.87
CA ILE A 233 -16.56 -4.05 -15.64
C ILE A 233 -17.48 -3.20 -14.78
N SER A 234 -17.60 -3.56 -13.50
CA SER A 234 -18.43 -2.84 -12.54
C SER A 234 -17.72 -2.66 -11.21
N SER A 235 -18.13 -1.67 -10.43
CA SER A 235 -17.62 -1.44 -9.09
C SER A 235 -18.73 -1.22 -8.07
N ALA A 236 -18.55 -1.77 -6.87
CA ALA A 236 -19.47 -1.62 -5.74
C ALA A 236 -18.70 -1.53 -4.43
N ILE A 237 -19.30 -0.94 -3.40
CA ILE A 237 -18.76 -0.98 -2.03
C ILE A 237 -19.59 -1.99 -1.23
N ASP A 238 -18.88 -2.92 -0.60
CA ASP A 238 -19.45 -3.88 0.33
C ASP A 238 -18.63 -3.90 1.63
N HIS A 239 -19.28 -3.63 2.78
CA HIS A 239 -18.66 -3.65 4.13
C HIS A 239 -17.30 -2.93 4.21
N ALA A 240 -17.21 -1.70 3.69
CA ALA A 240 -15.97 -0.89 3.65
C ALA A 240 -14.85 -1.49 2.76
N GLN A 241 -15.21 -2.33 1.80
CA GLN A 241 -14.31 -2.83 0.78
C GLN A 241 -14.84 -2.47 -0.60
N LEU A 242 -13.93 -2.08 -1.49
CA LEU A 242 -14.26 -1.86 -2.88
C LEU A 242 -14.16 -3.20 -3.63
N LEU A 243 -15.26 -3.57 -4.25
CA LEU A 243 -15.35 -4.72 -5.14
C LEU A 243 -15.32 -4.22 -6.57
N ILE A 244 -14.36 -4.66 -7.37
CA ILE A 244 -14.33 -4.43 -8.81
C ILE A 244 -14.51 -5.79 -9.49
N SER A 245 -15.54 -5.93 -10.28
CA SER A 245 -15.88 -7.17 -10.98
C SER A 245 -15.66 -7.01 -12.47
N VAL A 246 -14.93 -7.93 -13.08
CA VAL A 246 -14.75 -8.04 -14.53
C VAL A 246 -15.40 -9.34 -14.98
N ASP A 247 -16.40 -9.23 -15.82
CA ASP A 247 -17.26 -10.30 -16.32
C ASP A 247 -17.01 -10.54 -17.80
N ASP A 248 -16.94 -11.80 -18.24
CA ASP A 248 -16.96 -12.20 -19.64
C ASP A 248 -18.12 -13.17 -19.94
N ASP A 249 -18.43 -13.31 -21.22
CA ASP A 249 -19.39 -14.27 -21.77
C ASP A 249 -18.72 -15.49 -22.41
N GLY A 250 -17.51 -15.81 -22.00
CA GLY A 250 -16.71 -16.91 -22.52
C GLY A 250 -17.20 -18.30 -22.12
N PRO A 251 -16.35 -19.32 -22.26
CA PRO A 251 -16.72 -20.70 -21.89
C PRO A 251 -16.81 -20.92 -20.37
N GLY A 252 -16.35 -19.93 -19.56
CA GLY A 252 -16.24 -20.09 -18.13
C GLY A 252 -15.00 -20.90 -17.73
N LEU A 253 -14.83 -21.09 -16.42
CA LEU A 253 -13.73 -21.84 -15.83
C LEU A 253 -14.28 -22.89 -14.88
N ASP A 254 -13.77 -24.12 -14.99
CA ASP A 254 -14.11 -25.20 -14.07
C ASP A 254 -13.85 -24.76 -12.61
N PRO A 255 -14.80 -24.96 -11.68
CA PRO A 255 -14.63 -24.60 -10.28
C PRO A 255 -13.36 -25.16 -9.65
N SER A 256 -12.94 -26.37 -10.03
CA SER A 256 -11.71 -27.01 -9.51
C SER A 256 -10.43 -26.30 -9.96
N MET A 257 -10.47 -25.59 -11.07
CA MET A 257 -9.33 -24.88 -11.64
C MET A 257 -9.21 -23.44 -11.13
N ARG A 258 -10.28 -22.84 -10.55
CA ARG A 258 -10.34 -21.41 -10.18
C ARG A 258 -9.21 -21.00 -9.22
N ALA A 259 -8.95 -21.79 -8.20
CA ALA A 259 -7.86 -21.53 -7.25
C ALA A 259 -6.48 -21.78 -7.87
N GLN A 260 -6.38 -22.73 -8.80
CA GLN A 260 -5.11 -23.11 -9.41
C GLN A 260 -4.62 -22.05 -10.41
N VAL A 261 -5.53 -21.47 -11.22
CA VAL A 261 -5.16 -20.45 -12.23
C VAL A 261 -4.75 -19.10 -11.62
N LEU A 262 -5.03 -18.87 -10.33
CA LEU A 262 -4.49 -17.76 -9.57
C LEU A 262 -3.03 -18.02 -9.13
N GLN A 263 -2.59 -19.28 -9.18
CA GLN A 263 -1.21 -19.64 -8.89
C GLN A 263 -0.31 -19.39 -10.11
N ARG A 264 0.97 -19.20 -9.85
CA ARG A 264 1.97 -18.86 -10.87
C ARG A 264 2.15 -19.95 -11.92
N GLY A 265 2.03 -19.54 -13.19
CA GLY A 265 2.34 -20.41 -14.33
C GLY A 265 1.32 -21.51 -14.61
N VAL A 266 0.19 -21.51 -13.91
CA VAL A 266 -0.92 -22.42 -14.20
C VAL A 266 -1.79 -21.81 -15.30
N ARG A 267 -2.12 -22.62 -16.31
CA ARG A 267 -2.98 -22.24 -17.45
C ARG A 267 -4.13 -23.22 -17.54
N ALA A 268 -5.35 -22.71 -17.67
CA ALA A 268 -6.52 -23.54 -17.89
C ALA A 268 -6.54 -24.16 -19.28
N ASP A 269 -5.95 -23.48 -20.27
CA ASP A 269 -5.82 -23.97 -21.66
C ASP A 269 -4.46 -23.58 -22.22
N GLN A 270 -3.79 -24.56 -22.84
CA GLN A 270 -2.49 -24.37 -23.48
C GLN A 270 -2.57 -23.80 -24.90
N GLN A 271 -3.76 -23.82 -25.53
CA GLN A 271 -3.94 -23.39 -26.92
C GLN A 271 -4.09 -21.88 -27.07
N VAL A 272 -4.59 -21.17 -26.04
CA VAL A 272 -4.75 -19.71 -26.09
C VAL A 272 -3.43 -19.03 -25.75
N ARG A 273 -2.93 -18.14 -26.65
CA ARG A 273 -1.72 -17.35 -26.41
C ARG A 273 -1.87 -16.50 -25.14
N GLY A 274 -1.06 -16.75 -24.14
CA GLY A 274 -1.05 -16.00 -22.90
C GLY A 274 0.02 -16.49 -21.92
N SER A 275 0.40 -15.61 -21.01
CA SER A 275 1.54 -15.85 -20.10
C SER A 275 1.22 -16.79 -18.94
N GLY A 276 -0.06 -16.91 -18.55
CA GLY A 276 -0.45 -17.55 -17.29
C GLY A 276 0.02 -16.81 -16.04
N LEU A 277 0.52 -15.56 -16.17
CA LEU A 277 1.00 -14.75 -15.06
C LEU A 277 0.08 -13.59 -14.70
N GLY A 278 -0.81 -13.15 -15.61
CA GLY A 278 -1.65 -11.98 -15.37
C GLY A 278 -2.49 -12.10 -14.09
N LEU A 279 -3.16 -13.23 -13.89
CA LEU A 279 -3.96 -13.46 -12.68
C LEU A 279 -3.09 -13.60 -11.42
N ALA A 280 -1.90 -14.17 -11.51
CA ALA A 280 -0.96 -14.24 -10.40
C ALA A 280 -0.43 -12.85 -10.01
N ILE A 281 -0.15 -11.98 -10.99
CA ILE A 281 0.21 -10.57 -10.75
C ILE A 281 -0.93 -9.85 -10.02
N VAL A 282 -2.18 -10.04 -10.46
CA VAL A 282 -3.34 -9.45 -9.80
C VAL A 282 -3.46 -9.95 -8.35
N SER A 283 -3.27 -11.25 -8.11
CA SER A 283 -3.32 -11.84 -6.76
C SER A 283 -2.25 -11.23 -5.86
N ASP A 284 -1.00 -11.19 -6.32
CA ASP A 284 0.12 -10.66 -5.54
C ASP A 284 -0.05 -9.15 -5.24
N LEU A 285 -0.53 -8.37 -6.23
CA LEU A 285 -0.82 -6.94 -6.03
C LEU A 285 -1.99 -6.72 -5.08
N ALA A 286 -3.09 -7.48 -5.25
CA ALA A 286 -4.24 -7.39 -4.36
C ALA A 286 -3.85 -7.67 -2.90
N GLU A 287 -3.11 -8.76 -2.65
CA GLU A 287 -2.60 -9.09 -1.31
C GLU A 287 -1.73 -7.99 -0.71
N LEU A 288 -0.91 -7.32 -1.52
CA LEU A 288 -0.07 -6.22 -1.08
C LEU A 288 -0.89 -5.03 -0.56
N TYR A 289 -2.05 -4.78 -1.16
CA TYR A 289 -3.02 -3.75 -0.76
C TYR A 289 -4.05 -4.27 0.27
N GLY A 290 -3.80 -5.42 0.90
CA GLY A 290 -4.69 -6.01 1.92
C GLY A 290 -6.02 -6.51 1.36
N GLY A 291 -6.06 -6.75 0.06
CA GLY A 291 -7.22 -7.25 -0.67
C GLY A 291 -7.04 -8.68 -1.14
N SER A 292 -7.88 -9.09 -2.08
CA SER A 292 -7.84 -10.42 -2.70
C SER A 292 -8.47 -10.41 -4.09
N VAL A 293 -8.19 -11.46 -4.87
CA VAL A 293 -8.90 -11.73 -6.13
C VAL A 293 -9.53 -13.11 -6.08
N THR A 294 -10.75 -13.21 -6.56
CA THR A 294 -11.50 -14.47 -6.67
C THR A 294 -12.06 -14.64 -8.07
N LEU A 295 -12.23 -15.90 -8.48
CA LEU A 295 -12.87 -16.26 -9.76
C LEU A 295 -14.18 -16.98 -9.49
N GLU A 296 -15.23 -16.50 -10.14
CA GLU A 296 -16.59 -17.01 -9.99
C GLU A 296 -17.24 -17.23 -11.38
N THR A 297 -18.46 -17.76 -11.40
CA THR A 297 -19.25 -17.80 -12.63
C THR A 297 -19.82 -16.42 -12.92
N SER A 298 -19.63 -15.94 -14.14
CA SER A 298 -20.17 -14.65 -14.58
C SER A 298 -21.68 -14.71 -14.81
N PRO A 299 -22.45 -13.67 -14.49
CA PRO A 299 -23.84 -13.52 -14.91
C PRO A 299 -24.00 -13.52 -16.44
N LEU A 300 -22.94 -13.23 -17.18
CA LEU A 300 -22.91 -13.29 -18.64
C LEU A 300 -22.70 -14.72 -19.18
N GLY A 301 -22.46 -15.69 -18.30
CA GLY A 301 -22.27 -17.10 -18.64
C GLY A 301 -20.81 -17.57 -18.69
N GLY A 302 -19.85 -16.68 -18.65
CA GLY A 302 -18.42 -16.98 -18.62
C GLY A 302 -17.80 -16.93 -17.22
N THR A 303 -16.67 -16.23 -17.11
CA THR A 303 -15.93 -16.06 -15.85
C THR A 303 -16.12 -14.65 -15.30
N ARG A 304 -16.30 -14.55 -13.98
CA ARG A 304 -16.21 -13.31 -13.21
C ARG A 304 -14.90 -13.30 -12.44
N ALA A 305 -14.05 -12.32 -12.68
CA ALA A 305 -12.93 -12.01 -11.80
C ALA A 305 -13.35 -10.87 -10.86
N ARG A 306 -13.33 -11.14 -9.56
CA ARG A 306 -13.69 -10.17 -8.52
C ARG A 306 -12.42 -9.76 -7.77
N LEU A 307 -12.03 -8.51 -7.92
CA LEU A 307 -10.96 -7.86 -7.20
C LEU A 307 -11.56 -7.13 -6.00
N GLN A 308 -11.07 -7.44 -4.82
CA GLN A 308 -11.49 -6.85 -3.55
C GLN A 308 -10.32 -6.07 -2.97
N LEU A 309 -10.52 -4.78 -2.67
CA LEU A 309 -9.52 -3.88 -2.13
C LEU A 309 -10.09 -3.14 -0.92
N SER A 310 -9.24 -2.79 0.04
CA SER A 310 -9.66 -2.01 1.19
C SER A 310 -10.04 -0.59 0.74
N THR A 311 -11.26 -0.15 1.09
CA THR A 311 -11.61 1.27 1.15
C THR A 311 -11.24 1.84 2.50
N LEU A 312 -11.31 3.12 2.65
CA LEU A 312 -11.11 3.82 3.93
C LEU A 312 -12.22 3.56 4.92
#